data_74826208b94baefb7c4d74d6276a9728
#
_entry.id   74826208b94baefb7c4d74d6276a9728
#
_cell.length_a   1.000
_cell.length_b   1.000
_cell.length_c   1.000
_cell.angle_alpha   90.00
_cell.angle_beta   90.00
_cell.angle_gamma   90.00
#
_symmetry.space_group_name_H-M   'P 1'
#
loop_
_entity.id
_entity.type
_entity.pdbx_description
1 polymer ?
#
loop_
_entity_poly.entity_id
_entity_poly.type
_entity_poly.pdbx_seq_one_letter_code
_entity_poly.pdbx_strand_id
1 'polypeptide(L)'
;MLRNRISLGLFLVLLVVFAAVACRAQSSSDGSASAKPLTPTISRSIEVTLRAKLEIPPDYVIHVGPRTPSNTPGFDNLLVSFDLPGSPDHSQKLEFLISDDNKTLERVARWDISADAADIVPIGNRPIRGNPNAKVALVNFDDLECPFCAKLHSELFPNTLEHYKGLIKIVYRDMPIPELHPWAMHAAVNANCLAAQSGTAYWNYVDYVHTHGEDITGPDRDVKKSEAMLDKLALEQGGIDKLDAAKLSACVARQDESGIREELKLSDSLDIDQTPTLFVNGEVVEGALPEDVLWKVIDRALVSEGVTPPPNPYDQPGKPVVTTAGQTAGGAAAKP
;
A
#
# COMPACT_ATOMS: atom_id res chain seq x y z
N MET A 1 -47.53 -53.06 36.78
CA MET A 1 -47.65 -54.52 36.87
C MET A 1 -46.37 -55.14 36.30
N LEU A 2 -45.59 -55.66 37.21
CA LEU A 2 -45.11 -57.09 37.29
C LEU A 2 -44.27 -57.52 36.04
N ARG A 3 -43.13 -57.98 36.16
CA ARG A 3 -42.28 -58.79 37.03
C ARG A 3 -41.09 -59.30 36.16
N ASN A 4 -39.91 -59.08 36.63
CA ASN A 4 -38.90 -60.09 36.98
C ASN A 4 -38.76 -61.30 36.08
N ARG A 5 -37.57 -61.61 35.56
CA ARG A 5 -36.75 -62.76 35.98
C ARG A 5 -35.37 -62.78 35.40
N ILE A 6 -34.45 -62.91 36.27
CA ILE A 6 -33.11 -63.39 36.31
C ILE A 6 -32.91 -64.65 35.49
N SER A 7 -31.82 -64.79 34.73
CA SER A 7 -31.18 -66.11 34.59
C SER A 7 -29.63 -65.95 34.34
N LEU A 8 -28.99 -66.52 35.20
CA LEU A 8 -27.62 -66.88 35.53
C LEU A 8 -27.01 -67.81 34.49
N GLY A 9 -25.70 -67.57 34.18
CA GLY A 9 -24.75 -68.67 33.92
C GLY A 9 -24.08 -68.65 32.57
N LEU A 10 -22.83 -68.36 32.52
CA LEU A 10 -21.76 -69.33 32.27
C LEU A 10 -20.41 -68.64 32.17
N PHE A 11 -19.54 -69.03 33.05
CA PHE A 11 -18.07 -68.72 33.01
C PHE A 11 -17.48 -69.31 31.74
N LEU A 12 -16.79 -68.49 30.96
CA LEU A 12 -15.77 -68.94 30.04
C LEU A 12 -14.53 -68.06 30.19
N VAL A 13 -13.50 -68.67 30.79
CA VAL A 13 -12.14 -68.15 30.90
C VAL A 13 -11.55 -68.15 29.51
N LEU A 14 -11.26 -66.95 28.95
CA LEU A 14 -10.45 -66.82 27.76
C LEU A 14 -9.21 -66.00 28.11
N LEU A 15 -8.08 -66.67 28.08
CA LEU A 15 -6.74 -66.12 28.19
C LEU A 15 -6.54 -65.02 27.11
N VAL A 16 -6.47 -63.78 27.51
CA VAL A 16 -6.01 -62.70 26.62
C VAL A 16 -4.48 -62.57 26.78
N VAL A 17 -3.82 -63.03 25.77
CA VAL A 17 -2.39 -62.78 25.56
C VAL A 17 -2.19 -61.27 25.35
N PHE A 18 -1.58 -60.59 26.28
CA PHE A 18 -1.12 -59.23 26.15
C PHE A 18 0.05 -59.19 25.14
N ALA A 19 -0.26 -58.92 23.86
CA ALA A 19 0.73 -58.48 22.93
C ALA A 19 1.05 -57.00 23.25
N ALA A 20 2.17 -56.79 23.93
CA ALA A 20 2.74 -55.46 24.10
C ALA A 20 3.17 -54.94 22.73
N VAL A 21 2.29 -54.17 22.08
CA VAL A 21 2.69 -53.33 20.96
C VAL A 21 3.52 -52.21 21.57
N ALA A 22 4.83 -52.34 21.53
CA ALA A 22 5.75 -51.26 21.78
C ALA A 22 5.49 -50.19 20.72
N CYS A 23 4.68 -49.17 21.05
CA CYS A 23 4.67 -47.90 20.34
C CYS A 23 6.06 -47.32 20.45
N ARG A 24 6.91 -47.61 19.46
CA ARG A 24 8.10 -46.80 19.21
C ARG A 24 7.57 -45.43 18.87
N ALA A 25 7.57 -44.53 19.85
CA ALA A 25 7.56 -43.10 19.58
C ALA A 25 8.75 -42.83 18.65
N GLN A 26 8.46 -42.66 17.38
CA GLN A 26 9.39 -41.98 16.49
C GLN A 26 9.50 -40.57 17.08
N SER A 27 10.55 -40.36 17.87
CA SER A 27 11.08 -39.05 18.11
C SER A 27 11.39 -38.50 16.72
N SER A 28 10.47 -37.65 16.20
CA SER A 28 10.84 -36.67 15.22
C SER A 28 12.03 -35.93 15.82
N SER A 29 13.23 -36.29 15.36
CA SER A 29 14.38 -35.43 15.55
C SER A 29 14.01 -34.13 14.85
N ASP A 30 13.50 -33.16 15.62
CA ASP A 30 13.64 -31.77 15.27
C ASP A 30 15.10 -31.56 14.97
N GLY A 31 15.43 -31.57 13.67
CA GLY A 31 16.72 -31.19 13.17
C GLY A 31 16.95 -29.73 13.52
N SER A 32 17.31 -29.47 14.76
CA SER A 32 17.96 -28.22 15.15
C SER A 32 19.21 -28.14 14.27
N ALA A 33 19.05 -27.49 13.12
CA ALA A 33 20.14 -27.21 12.21
C ALA A 33 21.20 -26.48 13.02
N SER A 34 22.35 -27.17 13.21
CA SER A 34 23.42 -26.73 14.10
C SER A 34 23.96 -25.39 13.61
N ALA A 35 23.60 -24.32 14.34
CA ALA A 35 24.12 -23.00 14.09
C ALA A 35 25.63 -22.97 14.26
N LYS A 36 26.37 -22.57 13.22
CA LYS A 36 27.82 -22.48 13.23
C LYS A 36 28.26 -21.06 13.52
N PRO A 37 29.01 -20.78 14.61
CA PRO A 37 29.49 -19.45 14.87
C PRO A 37 30.49 -18.99 13.80
N LEU A 38 30.48 -17.72 13.47
CA LEU A 38 31.49 -17.09 12.65
C LEU A 38 32.74 -16.78 13.47
N THR A 39 33.89 -16.76 12.80
CA THR A 39 35.11 -16.24 13.45
C THR A 39 34.98 -14.73 13.68
N PRO A 40 35.62 -14.17 14.72
CA PRO A 40 35.59 -12.72 14.96
C PRO A 40 36.06 -11.89 13.74
N THR A 41 37.04 -12.40 12.99
CA THR A 41 37.55 -11.74 11.78
C THR A 41 36.47 -11.64 10.69
N ILE A 42 35.74 -12.74 10.45
CA ILE A 42 34.67 -12.74 9.43
C ILE A 42 33.50 -11.87 9.89
N SER A 43 33.06 -11.95 11.15
CA SER A 43 32.02 -11.08 11.69
C SER A 43 32.40 -9.59 11.53
N ARG A 44 33.65 -9.25 11.81
CA ARG A 44 34.14 -7.86 11.63
C ARG A 44 34.16 -7.44 10.15
N SER A 45 34.57 -8.32 9.24
CA SER A 45 34.54 -8.04 7.81
C SER A 45 33.13 -7.78 7.29
N ILE A 46 32.16 -8.58 7.76
CA ILE A 46 30.73 -8.38 7.47
C ILE A 46 30.27 -7.03 8.00
N GLU A 47 30.52 -6.72 9.27
CA GLU A 47 30.14 -5.45 9.88
C GLU A 47 30.67 -4.25 9.10
N VAL A 48 31.97 -4.24 8.76
CA VAL A 48 32.60 -3.16 8.01
C VAL A 48 31.98 -3.02 6.63
N THR A 49 31.72 -4.14 5.96
CA THR A 49 31.10 -4.15 4.62
C THR A 49 29.68 -3.61 4.69
N LEU A 50 28.87 -4.02 5.67
CA LEU A 50 27.49 -3.56 5.82
C LEU A 50 27.43 -2.08 6.17
N ARG A 51 28.31 -1.58 7.05
CA ARG A 51 28.40 -0.14 7.34
C ARG A 51 28.65 0.67 6.07
N ALA A 52 29.59 0.22 5.23
CA ALA A 52 29.95 0.92 4.01
C ALA A 52 28.89 0.84 2.91
N LYS A 53 28.21 -0.32 2.78
CA LYS A 53 27.25 -0.57 1.69
C LYS A 53 25.83 -0.10 1.99
N LEU A 54 25.44 -0.07 3.26
CA LEU A 54 24.11 0.35 3.72
C LEU A 54 24.17 1.72 4.41
N GLU A 55 25.31 2.41 4.39
CA GLU A 55 25.54 3.77 4.96
C GLU A 55 25.09 3.85 6.44
N ILE A 56 25.34 2.79 7.22
CA ILE A 56 24.87 2.69 8.60
C ILE A 56 25.65 3.64 9.51
N PRO A 57 24.96 4.54 10.23
CA PRO A 57 25.59 5.49 11.13
C PRO A 57 26.43 4.81 12.22
N PRO A 58 27.48 5.49 12.72
CA PRO A 58 28.42 4.89 13.70
C PRO A 58 27.79 4.53 15.06
N ASP A 59 26.72 5.18 15.43
CA ASP A 59 25.96 4.99 16.67
C ASP A 59 25.13 3.70 16.70
N TYR A 60 24.88 3.08 15.54
CA TYR A 60 24.25 1.78 15.47
C TYR A 60 25.21 0.66 15.89
N VAL A 61 24.71 -0.30 16.67
CA VAL A 61 25.41 -1.56 16.98
C VAL A 61 24.93 -2.63 15.99
N ILE A 62 25.90 -3.29 15.34
CA ILE A 62 25.60 -4.36 14.40
C ILE A 62 25.94 -5.70 15.07
N HIS A 63 24.93 -6.56 15.18
CA HIS A 63 25.09 -7.92 15.68
C HIS A 63 24.99 -8.91 14.53
N VAL A 64 26.09 -9.59 14.23
CA VAL A 64 26.15 -10.64 13.21
C VAL A 64 25.85 -11.97 13.88
N GLY A 65 24.74 -12.58 13.50
CA GLY A 65 24.28 -13.87 14.04
C GLY A 65 25.13 -15.05 13.57
N PRO A 66 24.82 -16.25 14.04
CA PRO A 66 25.47 -17.48 13.58
C PRO A 66 24.98 -17.87 12.18
N ARG A 67 25.79 -18.67 11.48
CA ARG A 67 25.39 -19.31 10.22
C ARG A 67 24.38 -20.42 10.52
N THR A 68 23.32 -20.47 9.75
CA THR A 68 22.33 -21.54 9.77
C THR A 68 22.14 -22.10 8.37
N PRO A 69 21.88 -23.41 8.19
CA PRO A 69 21.68 -24.00 6.88
C PRO A 69 20.62 -23.27 6.06
N SER A 70 20.90 -23.09 4.77
CA SER A 70 19.94 -22.52 3.81
C SER A 70 19.53 -23.57 2.77
N ASN A 71 18.48 -23.26 2.02
CA ASN A 71 18.06 -24.05 0.86
C ASN A 71 18.84 -23.64 -0.41
N THR A 72 19.74 -22.65 -0.32
CA THR A 72 20.55 -22.20 -1.44
C THR A 72 21.88 -22.95 -1.45
N PRO A 73 22.18 -23.77 -2.47
CA PRO A 73 23.44 -24.50 -2.52
C PRO A 73 24.66 -23.58 -2.45
N GLY A 74 25.63 -23.94 -1.60
CA GLY A 74 26.86 -23.17 -1.42
C GLY A 74 26.73 -21.95 -0.50
N PHE A 75 25.56 -21.77 0.16
CA PHE A 75 25.31 -20.66 1.08
C PHE A 75 24.63 -21.14 2.37
N ASP A 76 24.92 -20.45 3.45
CA ASP A 76 24.17 -20.52 4.70
C ASP A 76 23.41 -19.22 4.95
N ASN A 77 22.30 -19.29 5.70
CA ASN A 77 21.57 -18.11 6.16
C ASN A 77 22.35 -17.40 7.27
N LEU A 78 22.26 -16.07 7.27
CA LEU A 78 22.84 -15.19 8.26
C LEU A 78 21.86 -14.08 8.62
N LEU A 79 21.46 -14.02 9.90
CA LEU A 79 20.64 -12.94 10.42
C LEU A 79 21.55 -11.87 11.02
N VAL A 80 21.37 -10.62 10.61
CA VAL A 80 22.11 -9.47 11.15
C VAL A 80 21.12 -8.48 11.74
N SER A 81 21.31 -8.06 12.98
CA SER A 81 20.55 -6.98 13.58
C SER A 81 21.34 -5.67 13.65
N PHE A 82 20.60 -4.57 13.53
CA PHE A 82 21.09 -3.20 13.56
C PHE A 82 20.31 -2.49 14.66
N ASP A 83 20.96 -2.22 15.77
CA ASP A 83 20.32 -1.72 16.96
C ASP A 83 20.84 -0.32 17.32
N LEU A 84 19.93 0.64 17.49
CA LEU A 84 20.28 1.96 18.02
C LEU A 84 20.12 1.95 19.55
N PRO A 85 21.22 2.08 20.33
CA PRO A 85 21.15 2.04 21.77
C PRO A 85 20.21 3.12 22.35
N GLY A 86 19.29 2.71 23.19
CA GLY A 86 18.29 3.60 23.78
C GLY A 86 17.01 3.82 22.96
N SER A 87 16.92 3.21 21.78
CA SER A 87 15.77 3.34 20.87
C SER A 87 15.37 1.97 20.31
N PRO A 88 14.72 1.10 21.10
CA PRO A 88 14.38 -0.26 20.68
C PRO A 88 13.47 -0.30 19.43
N ASP A 89 12.67 0.73 19.22
CA ASP A 89 11.80 0.86 18.04
C ASP A 89 12.57 1.07 16.72
N HIS A 90 13.87 1.38 16.79
CA HIS A 90 14.76 1.50 15.64
C HIS A 90 15.64 0.26 15.42
N SER A 91 15.31 -0.86 16.03
CA SER A 91 15.98 -2.14 15.79
C SER A 91 15.47 -2.76 14.49
N GLN A 92 16.40 -3.07 13.58
CA GLN A 92 16.09 -3.76 12.33
C GLN A 92 16.86 -5.07 12.23
N LYS A 93 16.22 -6.09 11.64
CA LYS A 93 16.86 -7.38 11.35
C LYS A 93 16.78 -7.64 9.86
N LEU A 94 17.93 -7.91 9.25
CA LEU A 94 18.01 -8.25 7.83
C LEU A 94 18.59 -9.65 7.65
N GLU A 95 18.04 -10.37 6.69
CA GLU A 95 18.53 -11.67 6.29
C GLU A 95 19.55 -11.57 5.16
N PHE A 96 20.61 -12.32 5.29
CA PHE A 96 21.66 -12.44 4.29
C PHE A 96 21.94 -13.94 4.03
N LEU A 97 22.55 -14.21 2.89
CA LEU A 97 23.20 -15.47 2.58
C LEU A 97 24.72 -15.25 2.60
N ILE A 98 25.43 -16.12 3.29
CA ILE A 98 26.89 -16.12 3.30
C ILE A 98 27.41 -17.36 2.60
N SER A 99 28.34 -17.19 1.64
CA SER A 99 28.93 -18.32 0.92
C SER A 99 29.75 -19.24 1.83
N ASP A 100 29.87 -20.51 1.45
CA ASP A 100 30.63 -21.52 2.23
C ASP A 100 32.09 -21.13 2.43
N ASP A 101 32.69 -20.42 1.47
CA ASP A 101 34.07 -19.94 1.53
C ASP A 101 34.20 -18.58 2.27
N ASN A 102 33.11 -18.03 2.80
CA ASN A 102 33.03 -16.75 3.51
C ASN A 102 33.49 -15.51 2.71
N LYS A 103 33.43 -15.55 1.39
CA LYS A 103 33.86 -14.43 0.54
C LYS A 103 32.73 -13.59 -0.02
N THR A 104 31.50 -14.15 -0.06
CA THR A 104 30.33 -13.48 -0.63
C THR A 104 29.23 -13.34 0.42
N LEU A 105 28.66 -12.15 0.50
CA LEU A 105 27.47 -11.86 1.28
C LEU A 105 26.40 -11.33 0.35
N GLU A 106 25.21 -11.98 0.33
CA GLU A 106 24.06 -11.61 -0.46
C GLU A 106 22.92 -11.17 0.46
N ARG A 107 22.21 -10.08 0.09
CA ARG A 107 21.02 -9.65 0.82
C ARG A 107 19.81 -10.43 0.34
N VAL A 108 19.07 -11.04 1.27
CA VAL A 108 17.80 -11.71 0.98
C VAL A 108 16.66 -10.75 1.25
N ALA A 109 15.81 -10.54 0.24
CA ALA A 109 14.53 -9.86 0.38
C ALA A 109 13.41 -10.86 0.06
N ARG A 110 12.37 -10.88 0.89
CA ARG A 110 11.18 -11.71 0.67
C ARG A 110 9.98 -10.80 0.61
N TRP A 111 9.18 -10.99 -0.43
CA TRP A 111 7.90 -10.29 -0.59
C TRP A 111 6.80 -11.35 -0.58
N ASP A 112 5.74 -11.08 0.14
CA ASP A 112 4.52 -11.87 0.04
C ASP A 112 3.77 -11.45 -1.23
N ILE A 113 3.58 -12.40 -2.14
CA ILE A 113 2.86 -12.22 -3.41
C ILE A 113 1.58 -13.04 -3.45
N SER A 114 1.08 -13.49 -2.30
CA SER A 114 -0.12 -14.33 -2.20
C SER A 114 -1.43 -13.56 -2.35
N ALA A 115 -1.41 -12.24 -2.06
CA ALA A 115 -2.56 -11.37 -2.22
C ALA A 115 -2.81 -11.04 -3.70
N ASP A 116 -4.09 -10.90 -4.08
CA ASP A 116 -4.43 -10.35 -5.39
C ASP A 116 -4.01 -8.87 -5.42
N ALA A 117 -3.29 -8.48 -6.46
CA ALA A 117 -2.81 -7.11 -6.62
C ALA A 117 -3.98 -6.10 -6.65
N ALA A 118 -5.12 -6.49 -7.24
CA ALA A 118 -6.31 -5.63 -7.30
C ALA A 118 -6.95 -5.36 -5.92
N ASP A 119 -6.68 -6.21 -4.92
CA ASP A 119 -7.21 -6.10 -3.57
C ASP A 119 -6.29 -5.33 -2.61
N ILE A 120 -5.10 -4.91 -3.05
CA ILE A 120 -4.13 -4.17 -2.23
C ILE A 120 -4.75 -2.89 -1.66
N VAL A 121 -5.50 -2.16 -2.50
CA VAL A 121 -6.17 -0.93 -2.09
C VAL A 121 -7.69 -1.10 -2.20
N PRO A 122 -8.41 -1.21 -1.07
CA PRO A 122 -9.86 -1.36 -1.11
C PRO A 122 -10.54 -0.09 -1.63
N ILE A 123 -11.51 -0.23 -2.52
CA ILE A 123 -12.29 0.90 -3.06
C ILE A 123 -13.18 1.53 -1.98
N GLY A 124 -13.68 0.72 -1.03
CA GLY A 124 -14.60 1.17 0.02
C GLY A 124 -15.94 1.67 -0.55
N ASN A 125 -16.55 2.60 0.16
CA ASN A 125 -17.81 3.24 -0.22
C ASN A 125 -17.60 4.60 -0.92
N ARG A 126 -16.45 4.79 -1.56
CA ARG A 126 -16.11 6.06 -2.23
C ARG A 126 -16.92 6.23 -3.52
N PRO A 127 -17.25 7.45 -3.92
CA PRO A 127 -17.89 7.72 -5.20
C PRO A 127 -17.05 7.20 -6.37
N ILE A 128 -17.68 6.43 -7.26
CA ILE A 128 -17.03 5.89 -8.45
C ILE A 128 -17.35 6.76 -9.65
N ARG A 129 -16.32 7.11 -10.44
CA ARG A 129 -16.47 7.69 -11.78
C ARG A 129 -16.06 6.66 -12.82
N GLY A 130 -16.83 6.53 -13.89
CA GLY A 130 -16.67 5.47 -14.89
C GLY A 130 -17.62 4.31 -14.70
N ASN A 131 -17.23 3.10 -15.10
CA ASN A 131 -18.08 1.92 -14.98
C ASN A 131 -17.88 1.23 -13.64
N PRO A 132 -18.85 1.21 -12.72
CA PRO A 132 -18.69 0.56 -11.42
C PRO A 132 -18.41 -0.94 -11.49
N ASN A 133 -18.77 -1.59 -12.62
CA ASN A 133 -18.53 -3.01 -12.86
C ASN A 133 -17.23 -3.27 -13.64
N ALA A 134 -16.44 -2.25 -13.93
CA ALA A 134 -15.16 -2.42 -14.61
C ALA A 134 -14.21 -3.27 -13.73
N LYS A 135 -13.41 -4.13 -14.39
CA LYS A 135 -12.41 -4.95 -13.73
C LYS A 135 -11.19 -4.15 -13.30
N VAL A 136 -10.85 -3.11 -14.06
CA VAL A 136 -9.70 -2.25 -13.74
C VAL A 136 -10.15 -1.06 -12.92
N ALA A 137 -9.58 -0.95 -11.72
CA ALA A 137 -9.80 0.15 -10.79
C ALA A 137 -8.57 1.05 -10.72
N LEU A 138 -8.80 2.35 -10.85
CA LEU A 138 -7.84 3.40 -10.58
C LEU A 138 -8.20 4.02 -9.23
N VAL A 139 -7.37 3.83 -8.20
CA VAL A 139 -7.58 4.39 -6.86
C VAL A 139 -6.51 5.43 -6.60
N ASN A 140 -6.89 6.69 -6.57
CA ASN A 140 -5.99 7.82 -6.35
C ASN A 140 -6.06 8.32 -4.91
N PHE A 141 -4.93 8.39 -4.23
CA PHE A 141 -4.79 9.12 -2.98
C PHE A 141 -4.54 10.58 -3.32
N ASP A 142 -5.51 11.40 -2.97
CA ASP A 142 -5.70 12.74 -3.50
C ASP A 142 -5.69 13.80 -2.41
N ASP A 143 -5.09 14.93 -2.73
CA ASP A 143 -5.13 16.16 -1.95
C ASP A 143 -5.69 17.28 -2.82
N LEU A 144 -6.84 17.79 -2.42
CA LEU A 144 -7.60 18.77 -3.22
C LEU A 144 -6.90 20.13 -3.39
N GLU A 145 -5.88 20.44 -2.58
CA GLU A 145 -5.07 21.66 -2.73
C GLU A 145 -3.76 21.40 -3.49
N CYS A 146 -3.37 20.12 -3.66
CA CYS A 146 -2.12 19.78 -4.30
C CYS A 146 -2.12 20.07 -5.80
N PRO A 147 -1.17 20.89 -6.32
CA PRO A 147 -1.12 21.19 -7.75
C PRO A 147 -0.79 19.98 -8.63
N PHE A 148 -0.06 19.00 -8.09
CA PHE A 148 0.22 17.76 -8.80
C PHE A 148 -1.00 16.84 -8.86
N CYS A 149 -1.88 16.86 -7.84
CA CYS A 149 -3.17 16.18 -7.88
C CYS A 149 -4.09 16.83 -8.94
N ALA A 150 -4.16 18.14 -8.99
CA ALA A 150 -4.88 18.85 -10.04
C ALA A 150 -4.36 18.49 -11.44
N LYS A 151 -3.04 18.35 -11.60
CA LYS A 151 -2.45 17.90 -12.86
C LYS A 151 -2.87 16.47 -13.20
N LEU A 152 -2.75 15.50 -12.27
CA LEU A 152 -3.23 14.14 -12.52
C LEU A 152 -4.71 14.10 -12.84
N HIS A 153 -5.51 14.91 -12.14
CA HIS A 153 -6.93 15.04 -12.42
C HIS A 153 -7.19 15.47 -13.87
N SER A 154 -6.42 16.42 -14.39
CA SER A 154 -6.52 16.86 -15.78
C SER A 154 -6.09 15.81 -16.81
N GLU A 155 -5.18 14.88 -16.44
CA GLU A 155 -4.79 13.73 -17.29
C GLU A 155 -5.87 12.62 -17.27
N LEU A 156 -6.57 12.48 -16.14
CA LEU A 156 -7.65 11.49 -16.01
C LEU A 156 -8.94 11.95 -16.69
N PHE A 157 -9.23 13.26 -16.71
CA PHE A 157 -10.51 13.80 -17.14
C PHE A 157 -10.37 14.96 -18.13
N PRO A 158 -11.09 14.95 -19.27
CA PRO A 158 -11.99 13.86 -19.69
C PRO A 158 -11.29 12.73 -20.44
N ASN A 159 -10.07 12.95 -20.96
CA ASN A 159 -9.46 12.15 -22.03
C ASN A 159 -9.28 10.67 -21.65
N THR A 160 -8.62 10.39 -20.54
CA THR A 160 -8.38 8.99 -20.12
C THR A 160 -9.70 8.27 -19.84
N LEU A 161 -10.63 8.90 -19.14
CA LEU A 161 -11.94 8.28 -18.88
C LEU A 161 -12.74 7.99 -20.16
N GLU A 162 -12.69 8.88 -21.13
CA GLU A 162 -13.39 8.69 -22.41
C GLU A 162 -12.70 7.64 -23.29
N HIS A 163 -11.36 7.61 -23.32
CA HIS A 163 -10.60 6.62 -24.06
C HIS A 163 -10.89 5.19 -23.56
N TYR A 164 -10.92 5.00 -22.25
CA TYR A 164 -11.20 3.71 -21.61
C TYR A 164 -12.68 3.56 -21.19
N LYS A 165 -13.58 4.24 -21.87
CA LYS A 165 -15.02 4.25 -21.55
C LYS A 165 -15.59 2.85 -21.35
N GLY A 166 -16.14 2.63 -20.14
CA GLY A 166 -16.73 1.34 -19.77
C GLY A 166 -15.72 0.27 -19.29
N LEU A 167 -14.41 0.49 -19.47
CA LEU A 167 -13.35 -0.47 -19.12
C LEU A 167 -12.69 -0.20 -17.76
N ILE A 168 -12.80 1.05 -17.26
CA ILE A 168 -12.19 1.47 -16.01
C ILE A 168 -13.22 2.09 -15.06
N LYS A 169 -12.87 2.07 -13.78
CA LYS A 169 -13.51 2.83 -12.70
C LYS A 169 -12.45 3.60 -11.94
N ILE A 170 -12.77 4.82 -11.56
CA ILE A 170 -11.86 5.75 -10.88
C ILE A 170 -12.47 6.12 -9.53
N VAL A 171 -11.65 6.07 -8.49
CA VAL A 171 -12.00 6.38 -7.11
C VAL A 171 -10.92 7.26 -6.52
N TYR A 172 -11.33 8.29 -5.78
CA TYR A 172 -10.42 9.13 -5.00
C TYR A 172 -10.53 8.81 -3.51
N ARG A 173 -9.37 8.66 -2.87
CA ARG A 173 -9.20 8.56 -1.43
C ARG A 173 -8.59 9.83 -0.90
N ASP A 174 -9.05 10.28 0.25
CA ASP A 174 -8.58 11.52 0.83
C ASP A 174 -7.20 11.35 1.47
N MET A 175 -6.26 12.16 1.02
CA MET A 175 -4.92 12.24 1.62
C MET A 175 -4.46 13.70 1.70
N PRO A 176 -5.18 14.56 2.43
CA PRO A 176 -4.75 15.94 2.62
C PRO A 176 -3.46 16.01 3.45
N ILE A 177 -2.55 16.91 3.07
CA ILE A 177 -1.27 17.17 3.74
C ILE A 177 -1.30 18.60 4.30
N PRO A 178 -1.97 18.85 5.44
CA PRO A 178 -2.29 20.21 5.91
C PRO A 178 -1.04 21.05 6.25
N GLU A 179 0.10 20.42 6.47
CA GLU A 179 1.39 21.11 6.67
C GLU A 179 1.88 21.83 5.41
N LEU A 180 1.51 21.34 4.23
CA LEU A 180 1.85 21.91 2.93
C LEU A 180 0.64 22.61 2.29
N HIS A 181 -0.55 22.11 2.55
CA HIS A 181 -1.81 22.44 1.91
C HIS A 181 -2.87 22.82 2.96
N PRO A 182 -2.87 24.08 3.43
CA PRO A 182 -3.60 24.47 4.64
C PRO A 182 -5.13 24.30 4.58
N TRP A 183 -5.77 24.36 3.38
CA TRP A 183 -7.21 24.19 3.26
C TRP A 183 -7.63 22.81 2.72
N ALA A 184 -6.67 21.93 2.44
CA ALA A 184 -6.94 20.59 1.86
C ALA A 184 -7.87 19.75 2.73
N MET A 185 -7.64 19.74 4.06
CA MET A 185 -8.48 19.00 5.01
C MET A 185 -9.94 19.49 4.97
N HIS A 186 -10.14 20.80 4.98
CA HIS A 186 -11.46 21.41 4.92
C HIS A 186 -12.19 21.08 3.61
N ALA A 187 -11.47 21.15 2.48
CA ALA A 187 -12.01 20.77 1.17
C ALA A 187 -12.42 19.29 1.13
N ALA A 188 -11.61 18.40 1.68
CA ALA A 188 -11.91 16.97 1.74
C ALA A 188 -13.15 16.67 2.60
N VAL A 189 -13.33 17.35 3.75
CA VAL A 189 -14.56 17.24 4.57
C VAL A 189 -15.77 17.67 3.76
N ASN A 190 -15.70 18.80 3.08
CA ASN A 190 -16.80 19.31 2.26
C ASN A 190 -17.16 18.35 1.10
N ALA A 191 -16.15 17.79 0.43
CA ALA A 191 -16.33 16.77 -0.59
C ALA A 191 -17.06 15.53 -0.03
N ASN A 192 -16.66 15.05 1.16
CA ASN A 192 -17.29 13.93 1.81
C ASN A 192 -18.72 14.21 2.26
N CYS A 193 -19.05 15.45 2.66
CA CYS A 193 -20.42 15.87 2.95
C CYS A 193 -21.32 15.77 1.71
N LEU A 194 -20.80 16.09 0.53
CA LEU A 194 -21.51 15.92 -0.74
C LEU A 194 -21.61 14.44 -1.12
N ALA A 195 -20.52 13.67 -0.98
CA ALA A 195 -20.48 12.23 -1.26
C ALA A 195 -21.52 11.45 -0.47
N ALA A 196 -21.78 11.84 0.77
CA ALA A 196 -22.78 11.20 1.64
C ALA A 196 -24.21 11.25 1.07
N GLN A 197 -24.47 12.14 0.10
CA GLN A 197 -25.78 12.31 -0.52
C GLN A 197 -25.76 12.02 -2.03
N SER A 198 -24.67 12.35 -2.73
CA SER A 198 -24.58 12.20 -4.19
C SER A 198 -23.13 12.08 -4.66
N GLY A 199 -22.81 10.97 -5.32
CA GLY A 199 -21.52 10.79 -5.99
C GLY A 199 -21.31 11.81 -7.13
N THR A 200 -22.38 12.26 -7.79
CA THR A 200 -22.30 13.29 -8.83
C THR A 200 -21.91 14.64 -8.22
N ALA A 201 -22.57 15.05 -7.13
CA ALA A 201 -22.23 16.28 -6.43
C ALA A 201 -20.78 16.28 -5.92
N TYR A 202 -20.32 15.14 -5.39
CA TYR A 202 -18.92 14.94 -5.00
C TYR A 202 -17.97 15.23 -6.18
N TRP A 203 -18.19 14.57 -7.33
CA TRP A 203 -17.28 14.72 -8.47
C TRP A 203 -17.32 16.12 -9.08
N ASN A 204 -18.50 16.76 -9.14
CA ASN A 204 -18.62 18.14 -9.61
C ASN A 204 -17.84 19.12 -8.71
N TYR A 205 -17.86 18.89 -7.40
CA TYR A 205 -17.09 19.68 -6.44
C TYR A 205 -15.57 19.44 -6.60
N VAL A 206 -15.15 18.19 -6.70
CA VAL A 206 -13.74 17.82 -6.92
C VAL A 206 -13.20 18.40 -8.21
N ASP A 207 -13.96 18.29 -9.31
CA ASP A 207 -13.60 18.88 -10.61
C ASP A 207 -13.38 20.40 -10.50
N TYR A 208 -14.30 21.09 -9.78
CA TYR A 208 -14.17 22.53 -9.60
C TYR A 208 -12.94 22.90 -8.77
N VAL A 209 -12.74 22.23 -7.64
CA VAL A 209 -11.62 22.53 -6.73
C VAL A 209 -10.28 22.32 -7.42
N HIS A 210 -10.08 21.21 -8.12
CA HIS A 210 -8.84 20.98 -8.87
C HIS A 210 -8.62 21.98 -10.01
N THR A 211 -9.68 22.46 -10.63
CA THR A 211 -9.57 23.42 -11.74
C THR A 211 -9.31 24.84 -11.27
N HIS A 212 -9.77 25.21 -10.06
CA HIS A 212 -9.75 26.57 -9.53
C HIS A 212 -8.94 26.73 -8.23
N GLY A 213 -7.99 25.82 -7.96
CA GLY A 213 -7.20 25.83 -6.72
C GLY A 213 -6.47 27.15 -6.46
N GLU A 214 -5.95 27.79 -7.51
CA GLU A 214 -5.30 29.10 -7.39
C GLU A 214 -6.29 30.21 -7.00
N ASP A 215 -7.51 30.20 -7.55
CA ASP A 215 -8.56 31.17 -7.21
C ASP A 215 -9.05 30.99 -5.78
N ILE A 216 -9.16 29.72 -5.32
CA ILE A 216 -9.52 29.34 -3.94
C ILE A 216 -8.46 29.82 -2.97
N THR A 217 -7.19 29.58 -3.27
CA THR A 217 -6.06 30.04 -2.45
C THR A 217 -5.96 31.54 -2.38
N GLY A 218 -6.27 32.21 -3.50
CA GLY A 218 -6.24 33.67 -3.62
C GLY A 218 -4.86 34.31 -3.47
N PRO A 219 -4.69 35.60 -3.79
CA PRO A 219 -3.39 36.25 -3.79
C PRO A 219 -2.81 36.50 -2.39
N ASP A 220 -3.66 36.60 -1.38
CA ASP A 220 -3.31 36.86 0.01
C ASP A 220 -3.11 35.57 0.82
N ARG A 221 -3.42 34.41 0.24
CA ARG A 221 -3.32 33.06 0.86
C ARG A 221 -3.97 33.01 2.24
N ASP A 222 -5.11 33.65 2.38
CA ASP A 222 -5.90 33.67 3.62
C ASP A 222 -6.74 32.39 3.71
N VAL A 223 -6.27 31.44 4.52
CA VAL A 223 -6.92 30.12 4.69
C VAL A 223 -8.41 30.25 5.06
N LYS A 224 -8.77 31.22 5.92
CA LYS A 224 -10.19 31.43 6.31
C LYS A 224 -11.07 31.85 5.15
N LYS A 225 -10.50 32.63 4.22
CA LYS A 225 -11.25 33.01 3.00
C LYS A 225 -11.40 31.83 2.07
N SER A 226 -10.34 31.00 1.94
CA SER A 226 -10.39 29.77 1.16
C SER A 226 -11.43 28.79 1.73
N GLU A 227 -11.43 28.55 3.04
CA GLU A 227 -12.42 27.72 3.71
C GLU A 227 -13.86 28.25 3.52
N ALA A 228 -14.09 29.54 3.69
CA ALA A 228 -15.41 30.14 3.47
C ALA A 228 -15.86 30.03 2.00
N MET A 229 -14.95 30.13 1.04
CA MET A 229 -15.23 29.92 -0.38
C MET A 229 -15.57 28.44 -0.66
N LEU A 230 -14.83 27.49 -0.06
CA LEU A 230 -15.10 26.07 -0.18
C LEU A 230 -16.45 25.66 0.41
N ASP A 231 -16.83 26.22 1.56
CA ASP A 231 -18.16 26.03 2.15
C ASP A 231 -19.26 26.49 1.25
N LYS A 232 -19.12 27.73 0.73
CA LYS A 232 -20.08 28.31 -0.21
C LYS A 232 -20.21 27.43 -1.46
N LEU A 233 -19.08 26.99 -2.05
CA LEU A 233 -19.06 26.12 -3.21
C LEU A 233 -19.77 24.78 -2.94
N ALA A 234 -19.53 24.15 -1.78
CA ALA A 234 -20.18 22.89 -1.42
C ALA A 234 -21.70 23.06 -1.30
N LEU A 235 -22.17 24.16 -0.67
CA LEU A 235 -23.60 24.44 -0.54
C LEU A 235 -24.26 24.77 -1.87
N GLU A 236 -23.60 25.55 -2.74
CA GLU A 236 -24.05 25.82 -4.09
C GLU A 236 -24.18 24.56 -4.94
N GLN A 237 -23.14 23.67 -4.89
CA GLN A 237 -23.18 22.40 -5.59
C GLN A 237 -24.31 21.51 -5.08
N GLY A 238 -24.52 21.48 -3.76
CA GLY A 238 -25.64 20.74 -3.17
C GLY A 238 -27.00 21.27 -3.64
N GLY A 239 -27.14 22.60 -3.85
CA GLY A 239 -28.34 23.21 -4.42
C GLY A 239 -28.59 22.80 -5.88
N ILE A 240 -27.54 22.78 -6.71
CA ILE A 240 -27.58 22.34 -8.12
C ILE A 240 -28.08 20.89 -8.21
N ASP A 241 -27.51 20.00 -7.38
CA ASP A 241 -27.86 18.57 -7.36
C ASP A 241 -29.10 18.25 -6.52
N LYS A 242 -29.78 19.26 -5.97
CA LYS A 242 -31.02 19.15 -5.19
C LYS A 242 -30.88 18.25 -3.95
N LEU A 243 -29.74 18.36 -3.28
CA LEU A 243 -29.47 17.62 -2.04
C LEU A 243 -30.33 18.16 -0.87
N ASP A 244 -30.40 17.38 0.23
CA ASP A 244 -30.99 17.88 1.47
C ASP A 244 -30.09 18.97 2.07
N ALA A 245 -30.54 20.24 1.87
CA ALA A 245 -29.78 21.41 2.26
C ALA A 245 -29.51 21.49 3.78
N ALA A 246 -30.44 20.99 4.61
CA ALA A 246 -30.27 21.02 6.07
C ALA A 246 -29.18 20.01 6.50
N LYS A 247 -29.18 18.81 5.93
CA LYS A 247 -28.14 17.80 6.19
C LYS A 247 -26.79 18.26 5.69
N LEU A 248 -26.72 18.81 4.48
CA LEU A 248 -25.49 19.31 3.90
C LEU A 248 -24.90 20.44 4.73
N SER A 249 -25.70 21.46 5.06
CA SER A 249 -25.25 22.58 5.88
C SER A 249 -24.79 22.17 7.25
N ALA A 250 -25.49 21.22 7.91
CA ALA A 250 -25.05 20.67 9.21
C ALA A 250 -23.74 19.86 9.11
N CYS A 251 -23.51 19.17 7.99
CA CYS A 251 -22.28 18.42 7.74
C CYS A 251 -21.10 19.36 7.53
N VAL A 252 -21.23 20.31 6.61
CA VAL A 252 -20.22 21.33 6.30
C VAL A 252 -19.84 22.13 7.55
N ALA A 253 -20.84 22.60 8.32
CA ALA A 253 -20.58 23.38 9.54
C ALA A 253 -19.89 22.58 10.66
N ARG A 254 -20.04 21.25 10.69
CA ARG A 254 -19.45 20.40 11.74
C ARG A 254 -17.96 20.14 11.52
N GLN A 255 -17.50 20.14 10.27
CA GLN A 255 -16.10 19.85 9.90
C GLN A 255 -15.53 18.60 10.61
N ASP A 256 -16.25 17.49 10.48
CA ASP A 256 -15.86 16.22 11.08
C ASP A 256 -14.79 15.52 10.23
N GLU A 257 -13.56 15.57 10.70
CA GLU A 257 -12.38 14.99 10.02
C GLU A 257 -12.21 13.47 10.27
N SER A 258 -13.06 12.87 11.09
CA SER A 258 -12.83 11.48 11.55
C SER A 258 -12.69 10.48 10.40
N GLY A 259 -13.54 10.60 9.36
CA GLY A 259 -13.47 9.76 8.18
C GLY A 259 -12.17 9.94 7.38
N ILE A 260 -11.68 11.17 7.25
CA ILE A 260 -10.41 11.45 6.55
C ILE A 260 -9.21 10.93 7.33
N ARG A 261 -9.25 11.04 8.65
CA ARG A 261 -8.19 10.47 9.51
C ARG A 261 -8.09 8.95 9.40
N GLU A 262 -9.18 8.23 9.12
CA GLU A 262 -9.13 6.80 8.80
C GLU A 262 -8.52 6.54 7.41
N GLU A 263 -8.78 7.40 6.42
CA GLU A 263 -8.12 7.33 5.10
C GLU A 263 -6.60 7.57 5.22
N LEU A 264 -6.18 8.52 6.06
CA LEU A 264 -4.75 8.77 6.34
C LEU A 264 -4.06 7.57 7.01
N LYS A 265 -4.74 6.85 7.92
CA LYS A 265 -4.19 5.60 8.48
C LYS A 265 -4.04 4.52 7.41
N LEU A 266 -4.95 4.46 6.44
CA LEU A 266 -4.81 3.55 5.31
C LEU A 266 -3.59 3.92 4.46
N SER A 267 -3.40 5.21 4.14
CA SER A 267 -2.21 5.63 3.38
C SER A 267 -0.91 5.28 4.13
N ASP A 268 -0.85 5.52 5.44
CA ASP A 268 0.28 5.13 6.28
C ASP A 268 0.54 3.61 6.23
N SER A 269 -0.53 2.79 6.27
CA SER A 269 -0.39 1.32 6.21
C SER A 269 0.08 0.79 4.87
N LEU A 270 0.00 1.61 3.83
CA LEU A 270 0.45 1.31 2.46
C LEU A 270 1.78 2.01 2.13
N ASP A 271 2.44 2.60 3.14
CA ASP A 271 3.69 3.37 2.99
C ASP A 271 3.59 4.51 1.94
N ILE A 272 2.42 5.17 1.86
CA ILE A 272 2.19 6.30 0.95
C ILE A 272 2.58 7.59 1.68
N ASP A 273 3.56 8.31 1.15
CA ASP A 273 4.12 9.52 1.75
C ASP A 273 3.96 10.79 0.88
N GLN A 274 3.33 10.66 -0.29
CA GLN A 274 3.15 11.77 -1.22
C GLN A 274 1.83 11.70 -1.99
N THR A 275 1.40 12.85 -2.51
CA THR A 275 0.25 12.96 -3.41
C THR A 275 0.62 13.63 -4.74
N PRO A 276 0.00 13.21 -5.85
CA PRO A 276 -0.90 12.07 -5.95
C PRO A 276 -0.15 10.73 -5.93
N THR A 277 -0.75 9.71 -5.35
CA THR A 277 -0.32 8.32 -5.52
C THR A 277 -1.50 7.51 -6.06
N LEU A 278 -1.36 7.01 -7.27
CA LEU A 278 -2.38 6.28 -7.99
C LEU A 278 -2.08 4.78 -7.98
N PHE A 279 -3.08 3.97 -7.70
CA PHE A 279 -3.02 2.51 -7.87
C PHE A 279 -3.89 2.10 -9.04
N VAL A 280 -3.32 1.37 -9.99
CA VAL A 280 -4.03 0.77 -11.12
C VAL A 280 -4.05 -0.74 -10.92
N ASN A 281 -5.16 -1.30 -10.43
CA ASN A 281 -5.24 -2.70 -9.97
C ASN A 281 -4.01 -3.12 -9.15
N GLY A 282 -3.62 -2.28 -8.16
CA GLY A 282 -2.50 -2.54 -7.25
C GLY A 282 -1.12 -2.13 -7.77
N GLU A 283 -0.94 -1.84 -9.07
CA GLU A 283 0.30 -1.25 -9.56
C GLU A 283 0.39 0.22 -9.12
N VAL A 284 1.45 0.55 -8.38
CA VAL A 284 1.66 1.90 -7.82
C VAL A 284 2.23 2.85 -8.89
N VAL A 285 1.64 4.01 -8.97
CA VAL A 285 2.07 5.13 -9.83
C VAL A 285 2.18 6.38 -8.96
N GLU A 286 3.39 6.85 -8.75
CA GLU A 286 3.67 8.03 -7.93
C GLU A 286 3.74 9.29 -8.78
N GLY A 287 3.11 10.36 -8.27
CA GLY A 287 3.08 11.66 -8.92
C GLY A 287 2.15 11.73 -10.15
N ALA A 288 2.11 12.90 -10.77
CA ALA A 288 1.29 13.15 -11.97
C ALA A 288 2.05 12.72 -13.23
N LEU A 289 1.85 11.47 -13.65
CA LEU A 289 2.43 10.98 -14.91
C LEU A 289 1.73 11.59 -16.13
N PRO A 290 2.46 11.79 -17.24
CA PRO A 290 1.86 12.14 -18.52
C PRO A 290 0.90 11.03 -19.02
N GLU A 291 -0.12 11.44 -19.76
CA GLU A 291 -1.17 10.58 -20.31
C GLU A 291 -0.61 9.35 -21.04
N ASP A 292 0.43 9.52 -21.87
CA ASP A 292 1.04 8.43 -22.63
C ASP A 292 1.71 7.36 -21.77
N VAL A 293 2.19 7.72 -20.57
CA VAL A 293 2.77 6.79 -19.61
C VAL A 293 1.66 6.12 -18.79
N LEU A 294 0.69 6.92 -18.34
CA LEU A 294 -0.48 6.43 -17.59
C LEU A 294 -1.26 5.38 -18.39
N TRP A 295 -1.49 5.63 -19.67
CA TRP A 295 -2.23 4.70 -20.53
C TRP A 295 -1.54 3.35 -20.68
N LYS A 296 -0.20 3.30 -20.70
CA LYS A 296 0.55 2.02 -20.70
C LYS A 296 0.33 1.20 -19.43
N VAL A 297 0.17 1.87 -18.28
CA VAL A 297 -0.15 1.18 -17.01
C VAL A 297 -1.56 0.62 -17.07
N ILE A 298 -2.53 1.41 -17.54
CA ILE A 298 -3.92 0.99 -17.68
C ILE A 298 -4.04 -0.16 -18.68
N ASP A 299 -3.35 -0.09 -19.82
CA ASP A 299 -3.35 -1.15 -20.83
C ASP A 299 -2.84 -2.48 -20.27
N ARG A 300 -1.74 -2.45 -19.47
CA ARG A 300 -1.24 -3.66 -18.80
C ARG A 300 -2.27 -4.24 -17.83
N ALA A 301 -2.91 -3.40 -17.05
CA ALA A 301 -3.94 -3.83 -16.12
C ALA A 301 -5.16 -4.44 -16.85
N LEU A 302 -5.58 -3.87 -17.97
CA LEU A 302 -6.65 -4.43 -18.80
C LEU A 302 -6.26 -5.81 -19.35
N VAL A 303 -5.05 -5.94 -19.88
CA VAL A 303 -4.55 -7.21 -20.42
C VAL A 303 -4.49 -8.28 -19.33
N SER A 304 -4.05 -7.96 -18.12
CA SER A 304 -4.01 -8.91 -17.00
C SER A 304 -5.41 -9.41 -16.61
N GLU A 305 -6.44 -8.57 -16.80
CA GLU A 305 -7.85 -8.91 -16.57
C GLU A 305 -8.51 -9.62 -17.78
N GLY A 306 -7.75 -9.94 -18.82
CA GLY A 306 -8.25 -10.56 -20.05
C GLY A 306 -9.10 -9.63 -20.91
N VAL A 307 -8.93 -8.31 -20.74
CA VAL A 307 -9.63 -7.27 -21.50
C VAL A 307 -8.68 -6.69 -22.55
N THR A 308 -9.14 -6.60 -23.80
CA THR A 308 -8.36 -5.94 -24.85
C THR A 308 -8.44 -4.43 -24.69
N PRO A 309 -7.32 -3.71 -24.50
CA PRO A 309 -7.33 -2.26 -24.43
C PRO A 309 -7.72 -1.65 -25.78
N PRO A 310 -8.26 -0.41 -25.79
CA PRO A 310 -8.47 0.33 -27.02
C PRO A 310 -7.12 0.65 -27.69
N PRO A 311 -7.10 0.95 -29.00
CA PRO A 311 -5.86 1.31 -29.70
C PRO A 311 -5.20 2.53 -29.06
N ASN A 312 -3.96 2.39 -28.59
CA ASN A 312 -3.21 3.45 -27.95
C ASN A 312 -2.48 4.30 -29.01
N PRO A 313 -2.79 5.58 -29.19
CA PRO A 313 -2.16 6.43 -30.20
C PRO A 313 -0.67 6.72 -29.90
N TYR A 314 -0.22 6.42 -28.69
CA TYR A 314 1.18 6.58 -28.27
C TYR A 314 2.03 5.34 -28.54
N ASP A 315 1.44 4.21 -28.92
CA ASP A 315 2.15 2.99 -29.30
C ASP A 315 2.68 3.09 -30.74
N GLN A 316 3.69 3.93 -30.95
CA GLN A 316 4.40 3.99 -32.22
C GLN A 316 5.51 2.93 -32.25
N PRO A 317 5.55 2.04 -33.26
CA PRO A 317 6.64 1.09 -33.42
C PRO A 317 7.97 1.86 -33.63
N GLY A 318 8.88 1.76 -32.67
CA GLY A 318 10.25 2.26 -32.79
C GLY A 318 10.68 3.35 -31.83
N LYS A 319 9.84 3.87 -30.93
CA LYS A 319 10.34 4.69 -29.81
C LYS A 319 10.71 3.80 -28.63
N PRO A 320 11.95 3.88 -28.09
CA PRO A 320 12.28 3.15 -26.90
C PRO A 320 11.41 3.64 -25.73
N VAL A 321 10.85 2.68 -24.98
CA VAL A 321 10.19 2.96 -23.69
C VAL A 321 11.25 3.55 -22.77
N VAL A 322 11.15 4.84 -22.48
CA VAL A 322 11.95 5.45 -21.41
C VAL A 322 11.37 4.94 -20.09
N THR A 323 11.89 3.83 -19.62
CA THR A 323 11.68 3.41 -18.25
C THR A 323 12.40 4.40 -17.36
N THR A 324 11.68 5.33 -16.76
CA THR A 324 12.16 6.11 -15.61
C THR A 324 12.15 5.18 -14.37
N ALA A 325 12.99 4.15 -14.42
CA ALA A 325 13.37 3.41 -13.24
C ALA A 325 14.44 4.25 -12.54
N GLY A 326 14.10 4.78 -11.36
CA GLY A 326 15.08 5.21 -10.37
C GLY A 326 15.75 6.56 -10.63
N GLN A 327 15.09 7.65 -10.35
CA GLN A 327 15.77 8.78 -9.75
C GLN A 327 15.88 8.50 -8.24
N THR A 328 16.87 7.70 -7.88
CA THR A 328 17.43 7.73 -6.53
C THR A 328 17.86 9.16 -6.25
N ALA A 329 17.45 9.69 -5.12
CA ALA A 329 17.84 10.99 -4.58
C ALA A 329 19.34 11.22 -4.80
N GLY A 330 19.65 12.34 -5.45
CA GLY A 330 20.98 12.69 -5.86
C GLY A 330 21.93 12.82 -4.68
N GLY A 331 22.98 12.01 -4.71
CA GLY A 331 24.16 12.25 -3.91
C GLY A 331 24.75 13.61 -4.21
N ALA A 332 24.88 14.44 -3.18
CA ALA A 332 25.61 15.70 -3.25
C ALA A 332 27.04 15.42 -3.72
N ALA A 333 27.39 15.99 -4.85
CA ALA A 333 28.75 15.98 -5.35
C ALA A 333 29.66 16.77 -4.39
N ALA A 334 30.56 16.07 -3.73
CA ALA A 334 31.74 16.70 -3.12
C ALA A 334 32.64 17.21 -4.23
N LYS A 335 32.90 18.52 -4.25
CA LYS A 335 33.97 19.14 -5.02
C LYS A 335 35.31 19.03 -4.27
N PRO A 336 36.45 19.10 -5.00
CA PRO A 336 37.75 18.58 -4.62
C PRO A 336 38.39 19.26 -3.43
#